data_1685732c54de5db8bd801f4e52c75025
#
_entry.id   1685732c54de5db8bd801f4e52c75025
#
_cell.length_a   1.000
_cell.length_b   1.000
_cell.length_c   1.000
_cell.angle_alpha   90.00
_cell.angle_beta   90.00
_cell.angle_gamma   90.00
#
_symmetry.space_group_name_H-M   'P 1'
#
loop_
_entity.id
_entity.type
_entity.pdbx_description
1 polymer ?
#
loop_
_entity_poly.entity_id
_entity_poly.type
_entity_poly.pdbx_seq_one_letter_code
_entity_poly.pdbx_strand_id
1 'polypeptide(L)'
;MTEPLHRQDFRVHSYEVDTEGLLAPRALCAFLQEAAGGDAARGGYTMERLAEEGLVWVIQWMRVEVERYPVRGETLTVTTWARPFGRALAFREFDVVDGPGARLAVGSSRWAVVDLAARRLVRLPEFIRRSPVPERPPALDRTPADLEPAGPAQTERRFEVRRGDLDMVRHVNNTRYVEWALETVPDEVQEVRRPSAFEIAFRREAVYGDTVVARTRRLDGDGDPSFTHVLGTEGNGPELARAASVWRLVR
;
A
#
# COMPACT_ATOMS: atom_id res chain seq x y z
N MET A 1 23.89 12.02 -16.83
CA MET A 1 23.98 11.79 -15.37
C MET A 1 22.68 11.15 -14.95
N THR A 2 22.70 9.91 -14.46
CA THR A 2 21.53 9.26 -13.87
C THR A 2 21.11 10.09 -12.67
N GLU A 3 19.85 10.52 -12.61
CA GLU A 3 19.34 11.19 -11.42
C GLU A 3 19.52 10.29 -10.19
N PRO A 4 19.99 10.85 -9.07
CA PRO A 4 20.15 10.05 -7.86
C PRO A 4 18.78 9.56 -7.40
N LEU A 5 18.68 8.26 -7.11
CA LEU A 5 17.48 7.66 -6.53
C LEU A 5 17.08 8.38 -5.24
N HIS A 6 15.78 8.52 -5.00
CA HIS A 6 15.33 9.03 -3.71
C HIS A 6 15.51 7.95 -2.65
N ARG A 7 16.21 8.31 -1.57
CA ARG A 7 16.44 7.47 -0.39
C ARG A 7 15.99 8.22 0.83
N GLN A 8 15.28 7.53 1.71
CA GLN A 8 14.80 8.09 2.96
C GLN A 8 14.96 7.07 4.08
N ASP A 9 15.56 7.52 5.18
CA ASP A 9 15.75 6.68 6.36
C ASP A 9 14.55 6.83 7.31
N PHE A 10 14.13 5.70 7.87
CA PHE A 10 13.07 5.63 8.87
C PHE A 10 13.58 4.83 10.07
N ARG A 11 13.35 5.36 11.26
CA ARG A 11 13.57 4.64 12.50
C ARG A 11 12.25 4.07 13.00
N VAL A 12 12.23 2.79 13.32
CA VAL A 12 11.03 2.11 13.82
C VAL A 12 10.75 2.53 15.26
N HIS A 13 9.59 3.16 15.50
CA HIS A 13 9.16 3.64 16.82
C HIS A 13 8.24 2.62 17.52
N SER A 14 8.04 2.80 18.83
CA SER A 14 7.23 1.88 19.65
C SER A 14 5.75 1.81 19.26
N TYR A 15 5.21 2.83 18.61
CA TYR A 15 3.81 2.89 18.15
C TYR A 15 3.61 2.39 16.71
N GLU A 16 4.68 1.91 16.07
CA GLU A 16 4.69 1.38 14.70
C GLU A 16 4.88 -0.14 14.68
N VAL A 17 5.05 -0.75 15.85
CA VAL A 17 5.27 -2.20 15.97
C VAL A 17 4.05 -2.93 16.51
N ASP A 18 4.01 -4.23 16.24
CA ASP A 18 3.04 -5.16 16.82
C ASP A 18 3.45 -5.59 18.24
N THR A 19 2.73 -6.54 18.82
CA THR A 19 2.96 -7.09 20.18
C THR A 19 4.30 -7.83 20.31
N GLU A 20 4.88 -8.29 19.21
CA GLU A 20 6.18 -8.94 19.15
C GLU A 20 7.34 -7.94 18.96
N GLY A 21 7.02 -6.66 18.83
CA GLY A 21 8.00 -5.59 18.60
C GLY A 21 8.49 -5.51 17.15
N LEU A 22 7.79 -6.13 16.20
CA LEU A 22 8.07 -6.10 14.77
C LEU A 22 7.27 -4.98 14.10
N LEU A 23 7.85 -4.33 13.08
CA LEU A 23 7.19 -3.28 12.31
C LEU A 23 5.86 -3.79 11.74
N ALA A 24 4.76 -3.14 12.08
CA ALA A 24 3.44 -3.50 11.58
C ALA A 24 3.34 -3.27 10.05
N PRO A 25 2.67 -4.16 9.29
CA PRO A 25 2.51 -4.01 7.83
C PRO A 25 1.95 -2.65 7.43
N ARG A 26 1.01 -2.09 8.21
CA ARG A 26 0.47 -0.75 8.00
C ARG A 26 1.54 0.33 8.10
N ALA A 27 2.43 0.24 9.07
CA ALA A 27 3.51 1.22 9.25
C ALA A 27 4.54 1.12 8.11
N LEU A 28 4.86 -0.10 7.64
CA LEU A 28 5.68 -0.28 6.45
C LEU A 28 5.06 0.41 5.23
N CYS A 29 3.75 0.23 4.99
CA CYS A 29 3.05 0.94 3.91
C CYS A 29 3.13 2.47 4.06
N ALA A 30 3.03 2.99 5.29
CA ALA A 30 3.16 4.42 5.55
C ALA A 30 4.56 4.94 5.19
N PHE A 31 5.63 4.21 5.53
CA PHE A 31 7.00 4.56 5.14
C PHE A 31 7.19 4.56 3.62
N LEU A 32 6.61 3.58 2.91
CA LEU A 32 6.66 3.54 1.45
C LEU A 32 5.93 4.75 0.82
N GLN A 33 4.77 5.12 1.35
CA GLN A 33 4.00 6.29 0.86
C GLN A 33 4.74 7.60 1.16
N GLU A 34 5.35 7.73 2.32
CA GLU A 34 6.13 8.92 2.68
C GLU A 34 7.36 9.09 1.79
N ALA A 35 8.11 8.02 1.55
CA ALA A 35 9.23 8.04 0.61
C ALA A 35 8.77 8.37 -0.82
N ALA A 36 7.60 7.88 -1.24
CA ALA A 36 7.00 8.22 -2.53
C ALA A 36 6.67 9.72 -2.63
N GLY A 37 6.12 10.30 -1.56
CA GLY A 37 5.86 11.74 -1.45
C GLY A 37 7.13 12.57 -1.54
N GLY A 38 8.20 12.16 -0.85
CA GLY A 38 9.51 12.80 -0.90
C GLY A 38 10.11 12.83 -2.32
N ASP A 39 10.00 11.72 -3.06
CA ASP A 39 10.44 11.68 -4.45
C ASP A 39 9.55 12.53 -5.37
N ALA A 40 8.23 12.51 -5.16
CA ALA A 40 7.31 13.38 -5.89
C ALA A 40 7.62 14.87 -5.68
N ALA A 41 8.01 15.25 -4.47
CA ALA A 41 8.44 16.63 -4.16
C ALA A 41 9.68 17.02 -4.94
N ARG A 42 10.68 16.13 -5.05
CA ARG A 42 11.87 16.35 -5.87
C ARG A 42 11.55 16.47 -7.37
N GLY A 43 10.60 15.67 -7.85
CA GLY A 43 10.14 15.68 -9.23
C GLY A 43 9.18 16.82 -9.58
N GLY A 44 8.72 17.62 -8.62
CA GLY A 44 7.79 18.73 -8.81
C GLY A 44 6.35 18.31 -9.12
N TYR A 45 5.93 17.10 -8.71
CA TYR A 45 4.57 16.58 -8.92
C TYR A 45 3.89 16.16 -7.61
N THR A 46 3.97 17.05 -6.61
CA THR A 46 3.36 16.86 -5.29
C THR A 46 1.82 16.89 -5.32
N MET A 47 1.21 16.52 -4.20
CA MET A 47 -0.24 16.65 -4.00
C MET A 47 -0.70 18.11 -4.12
N GLU A 48 0.06 19.04 -3.53
CA GLU A 48 -0.22 20.48 -3.55
C GLU A 48 -0.20 21.02 -4.99
N ARG A 49 0.81 20.63 -5.77
CA ARG A 49 0.93 21.04 -7.17
C ARG A 49 -0.24 20.54 -8.01
N LEU A 50 -0.69 19.32 -7.79
CA LEU A 50 -1.88 18.78 -8.46
C LEU A 50 -3.15 19.50 -8.00
N ALA A 51 -3.28 19.81 -6.70
CA ALA A 51 -4.44 20.49 -6.15
C ALA A 51 -4.63 21.89 -6.76
N GLU A 52 -3.56 22.60 -7.13
CA GLU A 52 -3.63 23.87 -7.87
C GLU A 52 -4.38 23.73 -9.22
N GLU A 53 -4.34 22.55 -9.83
CA GLU A 53 -5.03 22.22 -11.08
C GLU A 53 -6.36 21.48 -10.84
N GLY A 54 -6.82 21.36 -9.58
CA GLY A 54 -8.03 20.61 -9.21
C GLY A 54 -7.88 19.09 -9.34
N LEU A 55 -6.64 18.62 -9.30
CA LEU A 55 -6.29 17.22 -9.48
C LEU A 55 -5.77 16.59 -8.18
N VAL A 56 -5.81 15.26 -8.10
CA VAL A 56 -5.28 14.50 -6.95
C VAL A 56 -4.66 13.19 -7.41
N TRP A 57 -3.58 12.77 -6.73
CA TRP A 57 -3.06 11.42 -6.84
C TRP A 57 -3.97 10.43 -6.13
N VAL A 58 -4.25 9.31 -6.79
CA VAL A 58 -4.99 8.17 -6.22
C VAL A 58 -4.17 6.91 -6.43
N ILE A 59 -3.88 6.19 -5.35
CA ILE A 59 -3.32 4.86 -5.44
C ILE A 59 -4.40 3.89 -5.89
N GLN A 60 -4.10 3.06 -6.88
CA GLN A 60 -5.02 2.06 -7.40
C GLN A 60 -4.63 0.65 -7.00
N TRP A 61 -3.35 0.44 -6.71
CA TRP A 61 -2.83 -0.87 -6.40
C TRP A 61 -1.48 -0.75 -5.70
N MET A 62 -1.21 -1.68 -4.79
CA MET A 62 0.08 -1.87 -4.13
C MET A 62 0.31 -3.34 -3.88
N ARG A 63 1.56 -3.80 -4.08
CA ARG A 63 2.07 -5.08 -3.64
C ARG A 63 3.36 -4.89 -2.87
N VAL A 64 3.51 -5.61 -1.77
CA VAL A 64 4.72 -5.63 -0.95
C VAL A 64 5.08 -7.10 -0.67
N GLU A 65 6.34 -7.44 -0.83
CA GLU A 65 6.93 -8.72 -0.42
C GLU A 65 7.96 -8.44 0.66
N VAL A 66 7.84 -9.13 1.80
CA VAL A 66 8.65 -8.90 2.98
C VAL A 66 9.53 -10.12 3.24
N GLU A 67 10.84 -9.91 3.27
CA GLU A 67 11.81 -10.94 3.63
C GLU A 67 11.99 -11.03 5.15
N ARG A 68 12.06 -9.87 5.82
CA ARG A 68 12.18 -9.75 7.28
C ARG A 68 11.50 -8.46 7.75
N TYR A 69 10.76 -8.54 8.82
CA TYR A 69 10.22 -7.36 9.49
C TYR A 69 11.27 -6.72 10.39
N PRO A 70 11.52 -5.39 10.28
CA PRO A 70 12.40 -4.68 11.19
C PRO A 70 11.85 -4.67 12.62
N VAL A 71 12.73 -4.63 13.61
CA VAL A 71 12.35 -4.54 15.02
C VAL A 71 12.31 -3.08 15.49
N ARG A 72 11.65 -2.83 16.62
CA ARG A 72 11.65 -1.52 17.28
C ARG A 72 13.08 -1.00 17.50
N GLY A 73 13.30 0.26 17.11
CA GLY A 73 14.58 0.95 17.23
C GLY A 73 15.53 0.75 16.07
N GLU A 74 15.26 -0.21 15.19
CA GLU A 74 16.02 -0.42 13.97
C GLU A 74 15.80 0.75 12.99
N THR A 75 16.83 1.07 12.21
CA THR A 75 16.74 2.04 11.11
C THR A 75 16.74 1.28 9.81
N LEU A 76 15.83 1.63 8.93
CA LEU A 76 15.73 1.12 7.56
C LEU A 76 15.82 2.25 6.55
N THR A 77 16.32 1.95 5.36
CA THR A 77 16.36 2.88 4.23
C THR A 77 15.38 2.42 3.16
N VAL A 78 14.42 3.27 2.81
CA VAL A 78 13.55 3.09 1.66
C VAL A 78 14.17 3.80 0.46
N THR A 79 14.48 3.05 -0.58
CA THR A 79 14.83 3.58 -1.90
C THR A 79 13.62 3.48 -2.79
N THR A 80 13.20 4.58 -3.42
CA THR A 80 12.05 4.58 -4.33
C THR A 80 12.37 5.25 -5.67
N TRP A 81 11.70 4.80 -6.72
CA TRP A 81 11.80 5.37 -8.07
C TRP A 81 10.51 5.18 -8.86
N ALA A 82 10.20 6.12 -9.73
CA ALA A 82 9.14 5.97 -10.70
C ALA A 82 9.64 5.15 -11.91
N ARG A 83 8.76 4.37 -12.52
CA ARG A 83 8.95 3.80 -13.86
C ARG A 83 8.60 4.85 -14.91
N PRO A 84 9.01 4.69 -16.17
CA PRO A 84 8.57 5.58 -17.26
C PRO A 84 7.05 5.79 -17.22
N PHE A 85 6.64 7.07 -17.17
CA PHE A 85 5.24 7.43 -17.02
C PHE A 85 4.41 7.04 -18.25
N GLY A 86 3.30 6.35 -18.01
CA GLY A 86 2.31 6.04 -19.02
C GLY A 86 1.44 7.26 -19.37
N ARG A 87 0.41 7.02 -20.20
CA ARG A 87 -0.55 8.07 -20.57
C ARG A 87 -1.42 8.51 -19.39
N ALA A 88 -1.89 7.57 -18.55
CA ALA A 88 -2.82 7.80 -17.46
C ALA A 88 -2.39 7.14 -16.14
N LEU A 89 -1.37 6.30 -16.16
CA LEU A 89 -0.92 5.52 -15.02
C LEU A 89 0.56 5.78 -14.75
N ALA A 90 0.91 5.84 -13.47
CA ALA A 90 2.28 5.89 -12.98
C ALA A 90 2.54 4.66 -12.10
N PHE A 91 3.71 4.04 -12.27
CA PHE A 91 4.19 2.98 -11.40
C PHE A 91 5.34 3.49 -10.55
N ARG A 92 5.37 3.03 -9.31
CA ARG A 92 6.42 3.38 -8.36
C ARG A 92 6.91 2.13 -7.66
N GLU A 93 8.22 2.02 -7.59
CA GLU A 93 8.94 0.88 -7.05
C GLU A 93 9.61 1.25 -5.74
N PHE A 94 9.81 0.24 -4.89
CA PHE A 94 10.41 0.37 -3.57
C PHE A 94 11.38 -0.78 -3.30
N ASP A 95 12.53 -0.45 -2.72
CA ASP A 95 13.52 -1.38 -2.19
C ASP A 95 13.83 -0.93 -0.76
N VAL A 96 13.66 -1.81 0.21
CA VAL A 96 13.81 -1.53 1.63
C VAL A 96 14.95 -2.36 2.17
N VAL A 97 15.94 -1.70 2.75
CA VAL A 97 17.12 -2.37 3.32
C VAL A 97 17.36 -1.93 4.76
N ASP A 98 18.04 -2.77 5.54
CA ASP A 98 18.53 -2.41 6.87
C ASP A 98 19.83 -1.59 6.81
N GLY A 99 20.35 -1.18 7.96
CA GLY A 99 21.60 -0.43 8.07
C GLY A 99 22.80 -1.10 7.41
N PRO A 100 23.02 -2.44 7.56
CA PRO A 100 24.03 -3.19 6.84
C PRO A 100 23.77 -3.37 5.35
N GLY A 101 22.58 -3.09 4.84
CA GLY A 101 22.20 -3.20 3.44
C GLY A 101 21.52 -4.53 3.07
N ALA A 102 21.13 -5.35 4.03
CA ALA A 102 20.34 -6.56 3.78
C ALA A 102 18.90 -6.17 3.45
N ARG A 103 18.31 -6.86 2.47
CA ARG A 103 16.94 -6.58 2.03
C ARG A 103 15.94 -6.97 3.09
N LEU A 104 15.03 -6.05 3.37
CA LEU A 104 13.90 -6.23 4.29
C LEU A 104 12.60 -6.46 3.53
N ALA A 105 12.37 -5.67 2.48
CA ALA A 105 11.18 -5.77 1.66
C ALA A 105 11.40 -5.15 0.27
N VAL A 106 10.54 -5.53 -0.66
CA VAL A 106 10.37 -4.85 -1.96
C VAL A 106 8.91 -4.55 -2.19
N GLY A 107 8.62 -3.53 -2.98
CA GLY A 107 7.24 -3.17 -3.29
C GLY A 107 7.09 -2.50 -4.64
N SER A 108 5.87 -2.55 -5.15
CA SER A 108 5.45 -1.82 -6.34
C SER A 108 4.05 -1.25 -6.10
N SER A 109 3.77 -0.07 -6.64
CA SER A 109 2.46 0.56 -6.58
C SER A 109 2.08 1.20 -7.90
N ARG A 110 0.77 1.29 -8.14
CA ARG A 110 0.18 1.93 -9.32
C ARG A 110 -0.68 3.10 -8.89
N TRP A 111 -0.45 4.23 -9.54
CA TRP A 111 -1.11 5.50 -9.27
C TRP A 111 -1.78 6.05 -10.52
N ALA A 112 -2.83 6.82 -10.31
CA ALA A 112 -3.51 7.59 -11.33
C ALA A 112 -3.81 9.00 -10.82
N VAL A 113 -4.12 9.92 -11.73
CA VAL A 113 -4.58 11.26 -11.41
C VAL A 113 -6.08 11.35 -11.66
N VAL A 114 -6.79 11.91 -10.70
CA VAL A 114 -8.25 12.11 -10.74
C VAL A 114 -8.54 13.60 -10.72
N ASP A 115 -9.45 14.04 -11.58
CA ASP A 115 -10.08 15.34 -11.52
C ASP A 115 -11.13 15.35 -10.40
N LEU A 116 -10.93 16.22 -9.39
CA LEU A 116 -11.76 16.28 -8.20
C LEU A 116 -13.21 16.71 -8.50
N ALA A 117 -13.40 17.64 -9.45
CA ALA A 117 -14.71 18.14 -9.81
C ALA A 117 -15.48 17.13 -10.67
N ALA A 118 -14.83 16.55 -11.68
CA ALA A 118 -15.43 15.57 -12.57
C ALA A 118 -15.46 14.14 -11.98
N ARG A 119 -14.73 13.87 -10.88
CA ARG A 119 -14.60 12.55 -10.22
C ARG A 119 -14.22 11.43 -11.20
N ARG A 120 -13.30 11.71 -12.10
CA ARG A 120 -12.87 10.76 -13.12
C ARG A 120 -11.36 10.76 -13.31
N LEU A 121 -10.84 9.64 -13.76
CA LEU A 121 -9.45 9.51 -14.16
C LEU A 121 -9.16 10.45 -15.33
N VAL A 122 -8.00 11.10 -15.26
CA VAL A 122 -7.50 11.96 -16.33
C VAL A 122 -6.14 11.47 -16.84
N ARG A 123 -5.76 11.99 -18.00
CA ARG A 123 -4.40 11.80 -18.50
C ARG A 123 -3.42 12.47 -17.53
N LEU A 124 -2.29 11.81 -17.26
CA LEU A 124 -1.24 12.41 -16.44
C LEU A 124 -0.81 13.77 -17.03
N PRO A 125 -0.78 14.84 -16.22
CA PRO A 125 -0.26 16.14 -16.63
C PRO A 125 1.10 16.06 -17.31
N GLU A 126 1.38 16.98 -18.22
CA GLU A 126 2.60 16.94 -19.03
C GLU A 126 3.85 17.09 -18.17
N PHE A 127 3.81 17.91 -17.13
CA PHE A 127 4.95 18.10 -16.23
C PHE A 127 5.32 16.79 -15.49
N ILE A 128 4.35 15.91 -15.20
CA ILE A 128 4.61 14.58 -14.65
C ILE A 128 5.25 13.68 -15.71
N ARG A 129 4.63 13.60 -16.89
CA ARG A 129 5.09 12.69 -17.96
C ARG A 129 6.47 13.02 -18.48
N ARG A 130 6.91 14.28 -18.35
CA ARG A 130 8.25 14.76 -18.75
C ARG A 130 9.28 14.70 -17.62
N SER A 131 8.85 14.38 -16.39
CA SER A 131 9.79 14.24 -15.28
C SER A 131 10.79 13.12 -15.59
N PRO A 132 12.07 13.36 -15.39
CA PRO A 132 13.07 12.34 -15.59
C PRO A 132 12.88 11.20 -14.62
N VAL A 133 13.08 9.98 -15.07
CA VAL A 133 13.03 8.76 -14.26
C VAL A 133 14.31 7.96 -14.45
N PRO A 134 14.80 7.26 -13.43
CA PRO A 134 16.02 6.47 -13.54
C PRO A 134 15.80 5.24 -14.43
N GLU A 135 16.81 4.87 -15.20
CA GLU A 135 16.85 3.59 -15.91
C GLU A 135 17.12 2.46 -14.90
N ARG A 136 16.06 1.96 -14.31
CA ARG A 136 16.11 0.88 -13.34
C ARG A 136 14.96 -0.12 -13.58
N PRO A 137 15.21 -1.43 -13.47
CA PRO A 137 14.16 -2.43 -13.59
C PRO A 137 13.13 -2.28 -12.47
N PRO A 138 11.91 -2.81 -12.63
CA PRO A 138 10.94 -2.94 -11.55
C PRO A 138 11.54 -3.69 -10.36
N ALA A 139 11.13 -3.33 -9.14
CA ALA A 139 11.49 -4.06 -7.93
C ALA A 139 10.83 -5.45 -7.88
N LEU A 140 9.62 -5.53 -8.44
CA LEU A 140 8.85 -6.77 -8.59
C LEU A 140 8.57 -7.01 -10.07
N ASP A 141 8.86 -8.22 -10.54
CA ASP A 141 8.47 -8.70 -11.88
C ASP A 141 6.99 -9.12 -11.86
N ARG A 142 6.13 -8.16 -11.51
CA ARG A 142 4.69 -8.36 -11.46
C ARG A 142 3.95 -7.11 -11.94
N THR A 143 2.87 -7.35 -12.67
CA THR A 143 1.86 -6.35 -13.00
C THR A 143 0.65 -6.56 -12.10
N PRO A 144 -0.14 -5.49 -11.81
CA PRO A 144 -1.41 -5.64 -11.11
C PRO A 144 -2.27 -6.69 -11.82
N ALA A 145 -2.56 -7.78 -11.13
CA ALA A 145 -3.56 -8.74 -11.56
C ALA A 145 -4.95 -8.30 -11.06
N ASP A 146 -6.00 -8.69 -11.75
CA ASP A 146 -7.34 -8.60 -11.18
C ASP A 146 -7.41 -9.61 -10.03
N LEU A 147 -7.46 -9.08 -8.80
CA LEU A 147 -7.66 -9.91 -7.64
C LEU A 147 -9.05 -10.55 -7.73
N GLU A 148 -9.07 -11.88 -7.75
CA GLU A 148 -10.31 -12.64 -7.81
C GLU A 148 -11.26 -12.24 -6.67
N PRO A 149 -12.59 -12.23 -6.91
CA PRO A 149 -13.55 -12.09 -5.83
C PRO A 149 -13.29 -13.18 -4.78
N ALA A 150 -13.17 -12.81 -3.53
CA ALA A 150 -13.22 -13.80 -2.48
C ALA A 150 -14.56 -14.52 -2.60
N GLY A 151 -14.57 -15.84 -2.79
CA GLY A 151 -15.78 -16.63 -2.69
C GLY A 151 -16.48 -16.45 -1.32
N PRO A 152 -17.31 -17.37 -0.84
CA PRO A 152 -17.95 -17.24 0.47
C PRO A 152 -16.91 -16.95 1.55
N ALA A 153 -17.12 -15.88 2.32
CA ALA A 153 -16.23 -15.48 3.39
C ALA A 153 -16.25 -16.50 4.54
N GLN A 154 -15.09 -16.74 5.14
CA GLN A 154 -14.95 -17.58 6.33
C GLN A 154 -14.87 -16.73 7.60
N THR A 155 -14.32 -15.51 7.48
CA THR A 155 -14.25 -14.53 8.56
C THR A 155 -14.76 -13.17 8.08
N GLU A 156 -15.38 -12.42 8.99
CA GLU A 156 -15.86 -11.07 8.77
C GLU A 156 -15.57 -10.22 10.01
N ARG A 157 -15.04 -8.99 9.78
CA ARG A 157 -14.91 -7.98 10.83
C ARG A 157 -15.45 -6.65 10.33
N ARG A 158 -15.93 -5.82 11.28
CA ARG A 158 -16.51 -4.49 11.01
C ARG A 158 -15.67 -3.43 11.66
N PHE A 159 -15.43 -2.35 10.93
CA PHE A 159 -14.62 -1.23 11.35
C PHE A 159 -15.40 0.07 11.12
N GLU A 160 -15.73 0.76 12.19
CA GLU A 160 -16.27 2.11 12.11
C GLU A 160 -15.14 3.09 11.75
N VAL A 161 -15.32 3.88 10.71
CA VAL A 161 -14.33 4.88 10.27
C VAL A 161 -14.29 6.05 11.23
N ARG A 162 -13.17 6.19 11.93
CA ARG A 162 -12.92 7.26 12.91
C ARG A 162 -12.17 8.41 12.25
N ARG A 163 -12.13 9.57 12.93
CA ARG A 163 -11.36 10.74 12.47
C ARG A 163 -9.87 10.46 12.32
N GLY A 164 -9.29 9.62 13.18
CA GLY A 164 -7.88 9.20 13.13
C GLY A 164 -7.56 8.22 12.00
N ASP A 165 -8.55 7.74 11.26
CA ASP A 165 -8.36 6.86 10.10
C ASP A 165 -8.28 7.66 8.79
N LEU A 166 -8.58 8.98 8.82
CA LEU A 166 -8.62 9.84 7.64
C LEU A 166 -7.24 10.43 7.31
N ASP A 167 -7.04 10.66 6.02
CA ASP A 167 -5.93 11.45 5.47
C ASP A 167 -6.30 12.94 5.33
N MET A 168 -5.39 13.72 4.73
CA MET A 168 -5.54 15.17 4.52
C MET A 168 -6.69 15.54 3.56
N VAL A 169 -7.10 14.61 2.68
CA VAL A 169 -8.23 14.79 1.76
C VAL A 169 -9.55 14.26 2.34
N ARG A 170 -9.56 13.91 3.63
CA ARG A 170 -10.71 13.43 4.41
C ARG A 170 -11.29 12.09 3.96
N HIS A 171 -10.50 11.30 3.26
CA HIS A 171 -10.80 9.90 2.97
C HIS A 171 -10.04 8.99 3.93
N VAL A 172 -10.49 7.75 4.06
CA VAL A 172 -9.74 6.74 4.81
C VAL A 172 -8.36 6.56 4.18
N ASN A 173 -7.31 6.71 4.99
CA ASN A 173 -5.93 6.49 4.56
C ASN A 173 -5.75 5.07 4.02
N ASN A 174 -5.10 4.93 2.87
CA ASN A 174 -4.91 3.67 2.17
C ASN A 174 -4.30 2.57 3.04
N THR A 175 -3.43 2.94 4.00
CA THR A 175 -2.80 1.98 4.92
C THR A 175 -3.80 1.31 5.87
N ARG A 176 -4.95 1.95 6.14
CA ARG A 176 -6.02 1.38 6.97
C ARG A 176 -6.71 0.19 6.31
N TYR A 177 -6.88 0.23 4.99
CA TYR A 177 -7.44 -0.90 4.26
C TYR A 177 -6.53 -2.14 4.35
N VAL A 178 -5.21 -1.95 4.34
CA VAL A 178 -4.25 -3.04 4.57
C VAL A 178 -4.40 -3.60 5.98
N GLU A 179 -4.44 -2.74 7.00
CA GLU A 179 -4.64 -3.13 8.39
C GLU A 179 -5.94 -3.92 8.56
N TRP A 180 -7.07 -3.40 8.08
CA TRP A 180 -8.38 -4.04 8.20
C TRP A 180 -8.50 -5.36 7.43
N ALA A 181 -7.85 -5.48 6.27
CA ALA A 181 -7.79 -6.74 5.53
C ALA A 181 -7.02 -7.80 6.33
N LEU A 182 -5.84 -7.48 6.83
CA LEU A 182 -4.99 -8.41 7.56
C LEU A 182 -5.59 -8.79 8.92
N GLU A 183 -6.32 -7.88 9.58
CA GLU A 183 -7.00 -8.11 10.87
C GLU A 183 -8.09 -9.19 10.81
N THR A 184 -8.58 -9.52 9.62
CA THR A 184 -9.58 -10.59 9.43
C THR A 184 -8.98 -11.98 9.29
N VAL A 185 -7.65 -12.11 9.23
CA VAL A 185 -6.98 -13.41 9.20
C VAL A 185 -7.14 -14.08 10.57
N PRO A 186 -7.42 -15.40 10.66
CA PRO A 186 -7.63 -16.09 11.91
C PRO A 186 -6.47 -15.94 12.90
N ASP A 187 -6.81 -15.82 14.19
CA ASP A 187 -5.86 -15.54 15.27
C ASP A 187 -4.75 -16.59 15.35
N GLU A 188 -5.07 -17.88 15.13
CA GLU A 188 -4.10 -18.98 15.12
C GLU A 188 -3.02 -18.85 14.02
N VAL A 189 -3.29 -18.06 12.97
CA VAL A 189 -2.28 -17.72 11.95
C VAL A 189 -1.49 -16.51 12.40
N GLN A 190 -2.15 -15.48 12.92
CA GLN A 190 -1.52 -14.22 13.31
C GLN A 190 -0.57 -14.39 14.51
N GLU A 191 -0.85 -15.31 15.43
CA GLU A 191 -0.02 -15.59 16.60
C GLU A 191 1.38 -16.10 16.24
N VAL A 192 1.52 -16.87 15.16
CA VAL A 192 2.78 -17.54 14.81
C VAL A 192 3.36 -17.15 13.46
N ARG A 193 2.64 -16.36 12.67
CA ARG A 193 3.01 -15.98 11.30
C ARG A 193 2.89 -14.48 11.07
N ARG A 194 3.60 -14.01 10.03
CA ARG A 194 3.46 -12.63 9.51
C ARG A 194 3.28 -12.67 7.99
N PRO A 195 2.64 -11.64 7.41
CA PRO A 195 2.51 -11.56 5.96
C PRO A 195 3.89 -11.51 5.29
N SER A 196 4.23 -12.53 4.50
CA SER A 196 5.43 -12.50 3.65
C SER A 196 5.16 -11.78 2.34
N ALA A 197 3.91 -11.66 1.94
CA ALA A 197 3.46 -10.83 0.84
C ALA A 197 2.03 -10.37 1.08
N PHE A 198 1.72 -9.16 0.65
CA PHE A 198 0.36 -8.67 0.54
C PHE A 198 0.19 -7.79 -0.68
N GLU A 199 -0.99 -7.84 -1.25
CA GLU A 199 -1.39 -7.11 -2.45
C GLU A 199 -2.78 -6.53 -2.23
N ILE A 200 -2.99 -5.28 -2.64
CA ILE A 200 -4.28 -4.61 -2.51
C ILE A 200 -4.60 -3.77 -3.74
N ALA A 201 -5.82 -3.90 -4.25
CA ALA A 201 -6.39 -3.08 -5.30
C ALA A 201 -7.50 -2.20 -4.71
N PHE A 202 -7.33 -0.90 -4.80
CA PHE A 202 -8.29 0.09 -4.31
C PHE A 202 -9.31 0.42 -5.40
N ARG A 203 -10.59 0.50 -5.04
CA ARG A 203 -11.70 0.72 -5.96
C ARG A 203 -12.49 1.99 -5.64
N ARG A 204 -12.73 2.25 -4.35
CA ARG A 204 -13.47 3.40 -3.86
C ARG A 204 -12.94 3.84 -2.49
N GLU A 205 -13.16 5.10 -2.18
CA GLU A 205 -12.88 5.68 -0.87
C GLU A 205 -14.02 5.42 0.13
N ALA A 206 -13.68 5.30 1.40
CA ALA A 206 -14.59 5.43 2.53
C ALA A 206 -14.33 6.75 3.26
N VAL A 207 -15.34 7.25 3.97
CA VAL A 207 -15.31 8.52 4.67
C VAL A 207 -15.68 8.36 6.15
N TYR A 208 -15.52 9.42 6.93
CA TYR A 208 -15.89 9.43 8.34
C TYR A 208 -17.34 9.00 8.57
N GLY A 209 -17.53 8.06 9.49
CA GLY A 209 -18.84 7.53 9.88
C GLY A 209 -19.31 6.34 9.04
N ASP A 210 -18.61 5.98 7.97
CA ASP A 210 -18.87 4.74 7.27
C ASP A 210 -18.54 3.54 8.17
N THR A 211 -19.22 2.42 7.96
CA THR A 211 -18.81 1.11 8.48
C THR A 211 -18.22 0.29 7.35
N VAL A 212 -16.94 -0.02 7.45
CA VAL A 212 -16.23 -0.92 6.53
C VAL A 212 -16.34 -2.34 7.04
N VAL A 213 -16.77 -3.24 6.15
CA VAL A 213 -16.84 -4.67 6.42
C VAL A 213 -15.76 -5.37 5.63
N ALA A 214 -14.79 -5.93 6.33
CA ALA A 214 -13.73 -6.74 5.75
C ALA A 214 -14.09 -8.22 5.86
N ARG A 215 -14.01 -8.94 4.74
CA ARG A 215 -14.33 -10.35 4.60
C ARG A 215 -13.13 -11.08 4.06
N THR A 216 -12.84 -12.23 4.65
CA THR A 216 -11.65 -13.02 4.30
C THR A 216 -12.03 -14.48 4.05
N ARG A 217 -11.35 -15.04 3.06
CA ARG A 217 -11.37 -16.45 2.75
C ARG A 217 -9.95 -16.98 2.64
N ARG A 218 -9.67 -18.10 3.31
CA ARG A 218 -8.45 -18.87 3.11
C ARG A 218 -8.49 -19.56 1.74
N LEU A 219 -7.38 -19.53 1.03
CA LEU A 219 -7.20 -20.28 -0.20
C LEU A 219 -6.71 -21.70 0.12
N ASP A 220 -7.23 -22.67 -0.63
CA ASP A 220 -6.78 -24.06 -0.52
C ASP A 220 -5.36 -24.19 -1.10
N GLY A 221 -4.49 -24.97 -0.44
CA GLY A 221 -3.12 -25.23 -0.88
C GLY A 221 -2.27 -25.83 0.23
N ASP A 222 -1.23 -26.55 -0.17
CA ASP A 222 -0.30 -27.26 0.75
C ASP A 222 0.88 -26.38 1.21
N GLY A 223 0.92 -25.11 0.79
CA GLY A 223 1.99 -24.15 1.09
C GLY A 223 1.73 -23.28 2.30
N ASP A 224 2.41 -22.15 2.33
CA ASP A 224 2.16 -21.10 3.31
C ASP A 224 0.70 -20.62 3.23
N PRO A 225 0.00 -20.42 4.37
CA PRO A 225 -1.38 -19.95 4.38
C PRO A 225 -1.54 -18.69 3.56
N SER A 226 -2.52 -18.71 2.66
CA SER A 226 -2.85 -17.57 1.80
C SER A 226 -4.33 -17.25 1.89
N PHE A 227 -4.65 -15.96 1.76
CA PHE A 227 -5.99 -15.43 1.94
C PHE A 227 -6.33 -14.43 0.86
N THR A 228 -7.61 -14.39 0.50
CA THR A 228 -8.21 -13.28 -0.26
C THR A 228 -9.13 -12.48 0.64
N HIS A 229 -9.16 -11.15 0.41
CA HIS A 229 -9.92 -10.22 1.21
C HIS A 229 -10.78 -9.33 0.32
N VAL A 230 -11.99 -9.04 0.77
CA VAL A 230 -12.86 -8.02 0.17
C VAL A 230 -13.28 -7.05 1.26
N LEU A 231 -13.05 -5.77 1.03
CA LEU A 231 -13.52 -4.70 1.89
C LEU A 231 -14.63 -3.94 1.17
N GLY A 232 -15.76 -3.77 1.82
CA GLY A 232 -16.92 -3.03 1.30
C GLY A 232 -17.59 -2.23 2.40
N THR A 233 -18.52 -1.36 2.05
CA THR A 233 -19.37 -0.72 3.04
C THR A 233 -20.45 -1.69 3.54
N GLU A 234 -20.98 -1.45 4.73
CA GLU A 234 -22.02 -2.29 5.33
C GLU A 234 -23.27 -2.43 4.42
N GLY A 235 -23.95 -3.55 4.52
CA GLY A 235 -25.10 -3.92 3.69
C GLY A 235 -24.68 -4.30 2.26
N ASN A 236 -25.43 -3.85 1.26
CA ASN A 236 -25.12 -4.06 -0.17
C ASN A 236 -24.34 -2.88 -0.76
N GLY A 237 -23.54 -2.20 0.07
CA GLY A 237 -22.74 -1.07 -0.37
C GLY A 237 -21.61 -1.44 -1.32
N PRO A 238 -20.95 -0.44 -1.92
CA PRO A 238 -19.92 -0.70 -2.91
C PRO A 238 -18.69 -1.39 -2.31
N GLU A 239 -18.03 -2.19 -3.14
CA GLU A 239 -16.71 -2.71 -2.85
C GLU A 239 -15.67 -1.56 -2.84
N LEU A 240 -14.92 -1.47 -1.75
CA LEU A 240 -13.89 -0.44 -1.52
C LEU A 240 -12.51 -0.92 -1.96
N ALA A 241 -12.16 -2.17 -1.64
CA ALA A 241 -10.88 -2.75 -1.99
C ALA A 241 -10.94 -4.28 -2.05
N ARG A 242 -10.02 -4.87 -2.80
CA ARG A 242 -9.68 -6.29 -2.74
C ARG A 242 -8.22 -6.43 -2.35
N ALA A 243 -7.94 -7.48 -1.56
CA ALA A 243 -6.57 -7.77 -1.19
C ALA A 243 -6.30 -9.28 -1.22
N ALA A 244 -5.02 -9.62 -1.25
CA ALA A 244 -4.53 -10.97 -1.04
C ALA A 244 -3.32 -10.93 -0.11
N SER A 245 -3.13 -11.97 0.70
CA SER A 245 -1.98 -12.08 1.59
C SER A 245 -1.46 -13.51 1.68
N VAL A 246 -0.14 -13.65 1.86
CA VAL A 246 0.56 -14.92 2.09
C VAL A 246 1.30 -14.80 3.42
N TRP A 247 1.23 -15.82 4.26
CA TRP A 247 1.70 -15.78 5.64
C TRP A 247 2.74 -16.85 5.91
N ARG A 248 3.91 -16.48 6.38
CA ARG A 248 4.97 -17.43 6.77
C ARG A 248 5.30 -17.36 8.25
N LEU A 249 5.89 -18.42 8.79
CA LEU A 249 6.39 -18.44 10.16
C LEU A 249 7.40 -17.31 10.39
N VAL A 250 7.27 -16.65 11.52
CA VAL A 250 8.28 -15.70 12.00
C VAL A 250 9.51 -16.51 12.40
N ARG A 251 10.67 -16.15 11.84
CA ARG A 251 11.97 -16.69 12.22
C ARG A 251 12.73 -15.71 13.04
#